data_a01047d675b9a42449f716a10b89fbe7
#
_entry.id   a01047d675b9a42449f716a10b89fbe7
#
_cell.length_a   1.000
_cell.length_b   1.000
_cell.length_c   1.000
_cell.angle_alpha   90.00
_cell.angle_beta   90.00
_cell.angle_gamma   90.00
#
_symmetry.space_group_name_H-M   'P 1'
#
loop_
_entity.id
_entity.type
_entity.pdbx_description
1 polymer ?
#
loop_
_entity_poly.entity_id
_entity_poly.type
_entity_poly.pdbx_seq_one_letter_code
_entity_poly.pdbx_strand_id
1 'polypeptide(L)'
;EAAPRPASARAAARPVARPPAQPARRGWTVGLLTLALIALLAAISVVLLWASRVTVVVTPPQRPDAVDPIVALPVPIAPPGSGAATAVEAEALRTEVAFTVEGEVTEVTLTPAGSAGGEVTIFNSNAQSLPLPAGTEFIAIGPDGREVPFISTVDVVVPGATTSDTGAQIITSRGQANVPVIARSPGSGSNVEANTIRRIVPPGGVPFNADGGSFIVQHPPLLGGSEEEVRVVKDSNVREQLGPALEGLDAEARRQLDGLAAARGLTIDPRTIRPRRAELEQLQGFDYAVQPAIGQTLDPASPRFSLTVQATYSGLGVPASNPLERQLGPVLTEQLLQAGRIVPGDCRAPSVTGWSWDGERLLVDGQIAPDTQSPGCQGGLDAAALAQVREAVRGKTREEAQAALDALVAQGLIGGYTLPEVPRLPEWDWQLTVEE
;
A
#
# COMPACT_ATOMS: atom_id res chain seq x y z
N GLU A 1 13.13 -57.67 -2.18
CA GLU A 1 12.95 -59.11 -2.46
C GLU A 1 14.03 -59.56 -3.45
N ALA A 2 15.00 -60.10 -2.91
CA ALA A 2 15.47 -61.47 -2.91
C ALA A 2 16.31 -61.86 -4.15
N ALA A 3 17.54 -62.00 -3.85
CA ALA A 3 18.61 -62.77 -4.48
C ALA A 3 18.16 -64.10 -5.19
N PRO A 4 19.02 -64.92 -5.78
CA PRO A 4 20.38 -65.27 -5.35
C PRO A 4 21.39 -65.61 -6.44
N ARG A 5 22.67 -65.77 -6.04
CA ARG A 5 23.74 -66.61 -6.60
C ARG A 5 23.38 -68.12 -6.62
N PRO A 6 24.07 -68.98 -7.34
CA PRO A 6 25.44 -69.46 -6.98
C PRO A 6 26.31 -69.89 -8.19
N ALA A 7 27.58 -69.93 -8.02
CA ALA A 7 28.54 -70.95 -7.58
C ALA A 7 29.08 -71.94 -8.63
N SER A 8 30.38 -71.92 -8.73
CA SER A 8 31.38 -73.08 -8.68
C SER A 8 31.38 -74.07 -9.78
N ALA A 9 32.44 -74.51 -10.26
CA ALA A 9 33.57 -75.26 -9.74
C ALA A 9 34.49 -75.81 -10.84
N ARG A 10 35.79 -75.88 -10.49
CA ARG A 10 36.72 -76.99 -10.56
C ARG A 10 37.06 -77.58 -11.95
N ALA A 11 38.26 -77.66 -12.31
CA ALA A 11 39.50 -78.22 -11.79
C ALA A 11 40.10 -79.27 -12.81
N ALA A 12 41.39 -79.36 -12.76
CA ALA A 12 42.28 -80.46 -13.06
C ALA A 12 42.91 -80.51 -14.51
N ALA A 13 44.11 -80.68 -14.67
CA ALA A 13 45.32 -81.20 -14.12
C ALA A 13 46.30 -81.55 -15.29
N ARG A 14 47.52 -81.35 -15.01
CA ARG A 14 48.80 -81.67 -15.66
C ARG A 14 48.86 -82.98 -16.48
N PRO A 15 49.85 -83.16 -17.39
CA PRO A 15 51.22 -83.38 -16.95
C PRO A 15 52.39 -82.89 -17.86
N VAL A 16 53.50 -82.77 -17.27
CA VAL A 16 54.92 -82.79 -17.51
C VAL A 16 55.45 -83.53 -18.70
N ALA A 17 56.44 -82.94 -19.43
CA ALA A 17 57.61 -83.56 -19.95
C ALA A 17 58.76 -82.57 -20.26
N ARG A 18 59.95 -82.93 -19.91
CA ARG A 18 61.24 -82.23 -20.01
C ARG A 18 62.04 -82.77 -21.21
N PRO A 19 63.32 -82.22 -21.37
CA PRO A 19 63.76 -81.31 -22.45
C PRO A 19 64.68 -82.03 -23.46
N PRO A 20 65.31 -81.37 -24.44
CA PRO A 20 66.70 -81.04 -24.26
C PRO A 20 67.29 -79.87 -25.10
N ALA A 21 68.45 -79.43 -24.60
CA ALA A 21 69.65 -78.91 -25.20
C ALA A 21 69.71 -77.58 -25.97
N GLN A 22 70.50 -76.69 -25.42
CA GLN A 22 71.11 -75.52 -26.04
C GLN A 22 71.98 -75.81 -27.24
N PRO A 23 72.15 -74.83 -28.18
CA PRO A 23 73.48 -74.24 -28.25
C PRO A 23 73.50 -72.70 -28.57
N ALA A 24 74.57 -72.12 -28.08
CA ALA A 24 75.37 -71.00 -28.59
C ALA A 24 74.77 -69.59 -28.62
N ARG A 25 74.97 -68.88 -27.48
CA ARG A 25 75.03 -67.43 -27.36
C ARG A 25 76.25 -66.87 -28.08
N ARG A 26 76.07 -65.97 -29.10
CA ARG A 26 77.04 -64.90 -29.43
C ARG A 26 76.54 -63.80 -30.38
N GLY A 27 75.23 -63.69 -30.66
CA GLY A 27 74.68 -62.62 -31.52
C GLY A 27 73.73 -61.68 -30.88
N TRP A 28 73.26 -61.92 -29.61
CA TRP A 28 72.12 -61.20 -28.98
C TRP A 28 72.56 -60.00 -28.20
N THR A 29 73.77 -59.83 -27.78
CA THR A 29 74.26 -58.71 -26.98
C THR A 29 74.39 -57.39 -27.79
N VAL A 30 74.75 -57.49 -29.07
CA VAL A 30 74.85 -56.32 -29.97
C VAL A 30 73.49 -55.83 -30.38
N GLY A 31 72.49 -56.74 -30.65
CA GLY A 31 71.11 -56.36 -30.96
C GLY A 31 70.38 -55.68 -29.77
N LEU A 32 70.63 -56.15 -28.56
CA LEU A 32 70.07 -55.53 -27.35
C LEU A 32 70.66 -54.16 -27.06
N LEU A 33 71.94 -53.93 -27.30
CA LEU A 33 72.59 -52.61 -27.11
C LEU A 33 72.11 -51.60 -28.16
N THR A 34 71.93 -52.06 -29.45
CA THR A 34 71.35 -51.15 -30.47
C THR A 34 69.87 -50.80 -30.18
N LEU A 35 69.05 -51.73 -29.68
CA LEU A 35 67.69 -51.50 -29.30
C LEU A 35 67.60 -50.59 -28.09
N ALA A 36 68.47 -50.79 -27.10
CA ALA A 36 68.57 -49.91 -25.92
C ALA A 36 69.01 -48.50 -26.30
N LEU A 37 69.93 -48.33 -27.24
CA LEU A 37 70.36 -47.02 -27.73
C LEU A 37 69.24 -46.31 -28.52
N ILE A 38 68.54 -47.06 -29.36
CA ILE A 38 67.39 -46.53 -30.08
C ILE A 38 66.26 -46.12 -29.09
N ALA A 39 65.99 -46.96 -28.06
CA ALA A 39 65.00 -46.62 -27.01
C ALA A 39 65.47 -45.44 -26.18
N LEU A 40 66.75 -45.32 -25.86
CA LEU A 40 67.31 -44.17 -25.14
C LEU A 40 67.22 -42.88 -25.99
N LEU A 41 67.57 -42.96 -27.30
CA LEU A 41 67.46 -41.83 -28.21
C LEU A 41 65.97 -41.42 -28.41
N ALA A 42 65.09 -42.42 -28.52
CA ALA A 42 63.64 -42.14 -28.56
C ALA A 42 63.12 -41.51 -27.25
N ALA A 43 63.56 -42.00 -26.08
CA ALA A 43 63.22 -41.42 -24.79
C ALA A 43 63.79 -40.02 -24.65
N ILE A 44 65.03 -39.75 -25.03
CA ILE A 44 65.67 -38.44 -25.05
C ILE A 44 64.89 -37.51 -26.02
N SER A 45 64.53 -38.02 -27.20
CA SER A 45 63.72 -37.23 -28.16
C SER A 45 62.34 -36.88 -27.60
N VAL A 46 61.66 -37.80 -26.92
CA VAL A 46 60.37 -37.56 -26.27
C VAL A 46 60.51 -36.52 -25.12
N VAL A 47 61.56 -36.62 -24.31
CA VAL A 47 61.86 -35.68 -23.26
C VAL A 47 62.20 -34.30 -23.78
N LEU A 48 63.04 -34.24 -24.87
CA LEU A 48 63.36 -32.95 -25.51
C LEU A 48 62.12 -32.33 -26.19
N LEU A 49 61.24 -33.13 -26.81
CA LEU A 49 59.98 -32.67 -27.38
C LEU A 49 59.02 -32.19 -26.29
N TRP A 50 59.00 -32.82 -25.15
CA TRP A 50 58.21 -32.42 -24.01
C TRP A 50 58.76 -31.14 -23.33
N ALA A 51 60.07 -31.03 -23.18
CA ALA A 51 60.79 -29.89 -22.60
C ALA A 51 60.72 -28.64 -23.51
N SER A 52 60.36 -28.79 -24.79
CA SER A 52 60.21 -27.66 -25.72
C SER A 52 58.81 -27.06 -25.78
N ARG A 53 57.88 -27.50 -24.91
CA ARG A 53 56.54 -26.88 -24.82
C ARG A 53 56.65 -25.49 -24.18
N VAL A 54 56.04 -24.56 -24.84
CA VAL A 54 55.98 -23.16 -24.43
C VAL A 54 54.55 -22.82 -24.06
N THR A 55 54.33 -22.33 -22.85
CA THR A 55 53.01 -21.92 -22.36
C THR A 55 52.91 -20.40 -22.39
N VAL A 56 51.86 -19.89 -23.00
CA VAL A 56 51.44 -18.52 -22.95
C VAL A 56 50.23 -18.46 -22.01
N VAL A 57 50.35 -17.76 -20.92
CA VAL A 57 49.23 -17.55 -19.97
C VAL A 57 48.51 -16.28 -20.33
N VAL A 58 47.20 -16.36 -20.45
CA VAL A 58 46.34 -15.19 -20.71
C VAL A 58 45.30 -15.11 -19.62
N THR A 59 44.99 -13.89 -19.21
CA THR A 59 43.95 -13.65 -18.24
C THR A 59 42.70 -13.10 -18.94
N PRO A 60 41.51 -13.52 -18.51
CA PRO A 60 40.27 -12.96 -19.05
C PRO A 60 40.17 -11.47 -18.79
N PRO A 61 39.43 -10.73 -19.62
CA PRO A 61 39.22 -9.32 -19.42
C PRO A 61 38.56 -9.08 -18.04
N GLN A 62 39.11 -8.12 -17.28
CA GLN A 62 38.49 -7.72 -16.00
C GLN A 62 37.14 -7.09 -16.27
N ARG A 63 36.10 -7.67 -15.72
CA ARG A 63 34.74 -7.15 -15.81
C ARG A 63 34.51 -6.17 -14.69
N PRO A 64 33.77 -5.09 -14.94
CA PRO A 64 33.36 -4.22 -13.86
C PRO A 64 32.39 -5.00 -12.95
N ASP A 65 32.79 -5.28 -11.73
CA ASP A 65 31.90 -5.84 -10.68
C ASP A 65 30.82 -4.87 -10.21
N ALA A 66 30.80 -3.67 -10.79
CA ALA A 66 29.87 -2.62 -10.41
C ALA A 66 28.45 -2.93 -10.88
N VAL A 67 27.54 -2.99 -9.92
CA VAL A 67 26.10 -3.03 -10.15
C VAL A 67 25.60 -1.59 -10.30
N ASP A 68 24.96 -1.30 -11.42
CA ASP A 68 24.41 0.00 -11.75
C ASP A 68 22.90 0.01 -11.41
N PRO A 69 22.44 0.74 -10.39
CA PRO A 69 21.03 0.75 -10.02
C PRO A 69 20.21 1.54 -11.04
N ILE A 70 18.99 1.09 -11.26
CA ILE A 70 17.95 1.76 -12.04
C ILE A 70 16.82 2.07 -11.06
N VAL A 71 16.53 3.35 -10.88
CA VAL A 71 15.49 3.79 -9.94
C VAL A 71 14.40 4.52 -10.71
N ALA A 72 13.15 4.08 -10.50
CA ALA A 72 11.94 4.70 -11.00
C ALA A 72 11.98 5.06 -12.50
N LEU A 73 12.50 4.16 -13.34
CA LEU A 73 12.52 4.34 -14.79
C LEU A 73 11.09 4.29 -15.33
N PRO A 74 10.58 5.34 -15.98
CA PRO A 74 9.26 5.33 -16.56
C PRO A 74 9.23 4.40 -17.80
N VAL A 75 8.30 3.44 -17.78
CA VAL A 75 8.09 2.53 -18.89
C VAL A 75 6.79 2.91 -19.61
N PRO A 76 6.85 3.19 -20.92
CA PRO A 76 5.67 3.50 -21.72
C PRO A 76 4.70 2.31 -21.75
N ILE A 77 3.42 2.64 -21.90
CA ILE A 77 2.34 1.68 -22.09
C ILE A 77 1.89 1.79 -23.55
N ALA A 78 1.74 0.66 -24.20
CA ALA A 78 1.25 0.55 -25.56
C ALA A 78 -0.01 -0.35 -25.61
N PRO A 79 -0.91 -0.13 -26.55
CA PRO A 79 -2.08 -0.99 -26.71
C PRO A 79 -1.68 -2.47 -26.92
N PRO A 80 -2.45 -3.42 -26.37
CA PRO A 80 -2.23 -4.84 -26.59
C PRO A 80 -2.17 -5.21 -28.07
N GLY A 81 -1.16 -6.04 -28.45
CA GLY A 81 -0.92 -6.42 -29.84
C GLY A 81 -0.18 -5.40 -30.68
N SER A 82 0.33 -4.32 -30.09
CA SER A 82 1.14 -3.31 -30.80
C SER A 82 2.51 -3.80 -31.22
N GLY A 83 3.06 -4.82 -30.54
CA GLY A 83 4.41 -5.33 -30.78
C GLY A 83 5.52 -4.33 -30.44
N ALA A 84 5.25 -3.32 -29.63
CA ALA A 84 6.21 -2.30 -29.26
C ALA A 84 7.28 -2.87 -28.33
N ALA A 85 8.51 -2.98 -28.79
CA ALA A 85 9.62 -3.60 -28.03
C ALA A 85 10.01 -2.78 -26.78
N THR A 86 9.78 -1.46 -26.78
CA THR A 86 10.16 -0.53 -25.70
C THR A 86 9.00 -0.15 -24.78
N ALA A 87 7.83 -0.72 -24.96
CA ALA A 87 6.65 -0.42 -24.18
C ALA A 87 5.98 -1.70 -23.66
N VAL A 88 5.33 -1.61 -22.52
CA VAL A 88 4.53 -2.70 -21.99
C VAL A 88 3.17 -2.70 -22.69
N GLU A 89 2.75 -3.86 -23.19
CA GLU A 89 1.42 -4.04 -23.75
C GLU A 89 0.38 -4.10 -22.64
N ALA A 90 -0.31 -2.99 -22.44
CA ALA A 90 -1.33 -2.85 -21.42
C ALA A 90 -2.28 -1.70 -21.73
N GLU A 91 -3.41 -1.67 -21.04
CA GLU A 91 -4.40 -0.59 -21.13
C GLU A 91 -4.78 -0.11 -19.73
N ALA A 92 -4.71 1.20 -19.52
CA ALA A 92 -5.18 1.80 -18.27
C ALA A 92 -6.71 1.87 -18.29
N LEU A 93 -7.35 1.12 -17.40
CA LEU A 93 -8.79 1.08 -17.22
C LEU A 93 -9.19 1.97 -16.06
N ARG A 94 -10.31 2.69 -16.19
CA ARG A 94 -10.86 3.55 -15.13
C ARG A 94 -12.34 3.28 -14.98
N THR A 95 -12.82 3.35 -13.74
CA THR A 95 -14.24 3.24 -13.41
C THR A 95 -14.56 4.13 -12.21
N GLU A 96 -15.73 4.74 -12.23
CA GLU A 96 -16.28 5.44 -11.08
C GLU A 96 -17.22 4.48 -10.35
N VAL A 97 -17.00 4.32 -9.07
CA VAL A 97 -17.68 3.32 -8.24
C VAL A 97 -18.33 4.02 -7.07
N ALA A 98 -19.58 3.68 -6.80
CA ALA A 98 -20.30 4.08 -5.61
C ALA A 98 -20.77 2.83 -4.86
N PHE A 99 -20.70 2.88 -3.54
CA PHE A 99 -21.16 1.81 -2.67
C PHE A 99 -21.93 2.38 -1.48
N THR A 100 -23.07 1.78 -1.14
CA THR A 100 -23.94 2.23 -0.05
C THR A 100 -24.03 1.17 1.02
N VAL A 101 -23.84 1.58 2.27
CA VAL A 101 -24.11 0.76 3.45
C VAL A 101 -25.21 1.37 4.28
N GLU A 102 -25.99 0.55 4.96
CA GLU A 102 -26.97 1.00 5.94
C GLU A 102 -26.37 0.88 7.35
N GLY A 103 -26.56 1.93 8.15
CA GLY A 103 -26.25 1.95 9.57
C GLY A 103 -27.50 2.13 10.40
N GLU A 104 -27.48 1.65 11.64
CA GLU A 104 -28.55 1.87 12.61
C GLU A 104 -28.05 2.71 13.77
N VAL A 105 -28.86 3.71 14.17
CA VAL A 105 -28.57 4.53 15.33
C VAL A 105 -29.26 3.96 16.55
N THR A 106 -28.49 3.34 17.43
CA THR A 106 -29.00 2.74 18.68
C THR A 106 -29.04 3.75 19.84
N GLU A 107 -28.21 4.79 19.76
CA GLU A 107 -28.10 5.80 20.81
C GLU A 107 -29.30 6.76 20.79
N VAL A 108 -29.93 6.91 21.94
CA VAL A 108 -31.08 7.81 22.17
C VAL A 108 -30.57 9.15 22.70
N THR A 109 -31.07 10.21 22.14
CA THR A 109 -30.84 11.58 22.63
C THR A 109 -32.16 12.15 23.15
N LEU A 110 -32.17 12.70 24.37
CA LEU A 110 -33.33 13.39 24.91
C LEU A 110 -33.38 14.83 24.35
N THR A 111 -34.50 15.15 23.72
CA THR A 111 -34.73 16.49 23.18
C THR A 111 -35.90 17.12 23.88
N PRO A 112 -35.79 18.41 24.32
CA PRO A 112 -36.91 19.13 24.94
C PRO A 112 -38.14 19.18 24.01
N ALA A 113 -39.29 18.69 24.46
CA ALA A 113 -40.51 18.59 23.65
C ALA A 113 -41.66 19.43 24.19
N GLY A 114 -42.04 19.21 25.44
CA GLY A 114 -43.12 19.97 26.09
C GLY A 114 -42.64 21.13 26.94
N SER A 115 -43.45 22.18 27.07
CA SER A 115 -43.19 23.28 27.97
C SER A 115 -44.12 23.20 29.18
N ALA A 116 -43.56 23.43 30.38
CA ALA A 116 -44.41 23.55 31.59
C ALA A 116 -45.31 24.79 31.53
N GLY A 117 -46.47 24.68 32.07
CA GLY A 117 -47.42 25.82 32.14
C GLY A 117 -48.46 25.63 33.23
N GLY A 118 -49.30 26.62 33.37
CA GLY A 118 -50.38 26.65 34.35
C GLY A 118 -50.87 28.05 34.63
N GLU A 119 -51.58 28.20 35.75
CA GLU A 119 -52.07 29.51 36.24
C GLU A 119 -51.28 29.98 37.46
N VAL A 120 -50.98 31.24 37.44
CA VAL A 120 -50.31 31.94 38.54
C VAL A 120 -51.24 32.98 39.08
N THR A 121 -51.54 32.93 40.38
CA THR A 121 -52.38 33.93 41.05
C THR A 121 -51.49 35.03 41.65
N ILE A 122 -51.78 36.29 41.29
CA ILE A 122 -51.07 37.45 41.81
C ILE A 122 -51.97 38.18 42.73
N PHE A 123 -51.48 38.48 43.92
CA PHE A 123 -52.16 39.36 44.93
C PHE A 123 -51.45 40.69 44.94
N ASN A 124 -52.26 41.78 44.80
CA ASN A 124 -51.79 43.14 44.82
C ASN A 124 -52.26 43.82 46.11
N SER A 125 -51.33 44.29 46.93
CA SER A 125 -51.61 45.03 48.18
C SER A 125 -51.63 46.54 47.97
N ASN A 126 -51.25 47.05 46.77
CA ASN A 126 -51.33 48.49 46.48
C ASN A 126 -52.73 48.88 46.05
N ALA A 127 -53.10 50.11 46.30
CA ALA A 127 -54.39 50.70 45.92
C ALA A 127 -54.53 50.86 44.39
N GLN A 128 -53.41 50.88 43.66
CA GLN A 128 -53.37 51.00 42.20
C GLN A 128 -53.39 49.62 41.53
N SER A 129 -54.09 49.49 40.40
CA SER A 129 -54.05 48.28 39.58
C SER A 129 -52.72 48.11 38.89
N LEU A 130 -52.32 46.87 38.69
CA LEU A 130 -51.08 46.47 37.98
C LEU A 130 -51.42 45.87 36.60
N PRO A 131 -51.16 46.63 35.56
CA PRO A 131 -51.25 46.00 34.21
C PRO A 131 -50.06 45.09 33.93
N LEU A 132 -50.32 43.89 33.48
CA LEU A 132 -49.33 42.87 33.05
C LEU A 132 -49.65 42.51 31.63
N PRO A 133 -48.92 43.07 30.65
CA PRO A 133 -49.10 42.71 29.23
C PRO A 133 -48.71 41.29 29.01
N ALA A 134 -49.23 40.69 27.93
CA ALA A 134 -48.78 39.44 27.45
C ALA A 134 -47.22 39.45 27.15
N GLY A 135 -46.55 38.40 27.47
CA GLY A 135 -45.09 38.35 27.42
C GLY A 135 -44.40 38.84 28.70
N THR A 136 -45.16 39.17 29.75
CA THR A 136 -44.57 39.41 31.08
C THR A 136 -43.87 38.18 31.58
N GLU A 137 -42.62 38.31 31.99
CA GLU A 137 -41.81 37.17 32.48
C GLU A 137 -42.04 36.97 33.99
N PHE A 138 -42.26 35.72 34.35
CA PHE A 138 -42.37 35.24 35.73
C PHE A 138 -41.17 34.32 35.98
N ILE A 139 -40.21 34.72 36.76
CA ILE A 139 -38.99 34.00 37.03
C ILE A 139 -39.20 33.11 38.27
N ALA A 140 -39.29 31.81 38.00
CA ALA A 140 -39.30 30.77 39.03
C ALA A 140 -37.88 30.26 39.30
N ILE A 141 -37.68 29.66 40.47
CA ILE A 141 -36.46 28.93 40.80
C ILE A 141 -36.74 27.44 40.65
N GLY A 142 -36.04 26.78 39.72
CA GLY A 142 -36.13 25.34 39.51
C GLY A 142 -35.54 24.51 40.65
N PRO A 143 -35.75 23.21 40.65
CA PRO A 143 -35.25 22.33 41.69
C PRO A 143 -33.72 22.27 41.77
N ASP A 144 -33.02 22.61 40.68
CA ASP A 144 -31.55 22.71 40.58
C ASP A 144 -31.03 24.13 40.99
N GLY A 145 -31.90 25.04 41.41
CA GLY A 145 -31.55 26.41 41.79
C GLY A 145 -31.40 27.37 40.59
N ARG A 146 -31.67 26.93 39.37
CA ARG A 146 -31.63 27.80 38.18
C ARG A 146 -32.91 28.60 38.02
N GLU A 147 -32.78 29.76 37.40
CA GLU A 147 -33.94 30.57 37.00
C GLU A 147 -34.66 29.91 35.82
N VAL A 148 -35.94 29.71 35.96
CA VAL A 148 -36.84 29.18 34.92
C VAL A 148 -37.84 30.30 34.56
N PRO A 149 -37.70 30.95 33.40
CA PRO A 149 -38.61 32.03 32.98
C PRO A 149 -39.88 31.42 32.37
N PHE A 150 -41.01 31.89 32.88
CA PHE A 150 -42.34 31.68 32.31
C PHE A 150 -42.84 33.01 31.72
N ILE A 151 -43.62 32.96 30.67
CA ILE A 151 -44.21 34.14 30.04
C ILE A 151 -45.73 34.08 30.16
N SER A 152 -46.36 35.22 30.45
CA SER A 152 -47.82 35.33 30.38
C SER A 152 -48.28 35.21 28.92
N THR A 153 -49.34 34.46 28.69
CA THR A 153 -49.90 34.25 27.35
C THR A 153 -50.97 35.31 26.99
N VAL A 154 -51.46 36.08 27.96
CA VAL A 154 -52.51 37.07 27.75
C VAL A 154 -52.20 38.34 28.57
N ASP A 155 -52.82 39.42 28.17
CA ASP A 155 -52.84 40.65 28.99
C ASP A 155 -53.73 40.46 30.20
N VAL A 156 -53.25 40.83 31.39
CA VAL A 156 -54.01 40.76 32.65
C VAL A 156 -53.83 42.03 33.38
N VAL A 157 -54.92 42.53 33.99
CA VAL A 157 -54.87 43.64 34.90
C VAL A 157 -55.21 43.14 36.33
N VAL A 158 -54.21 43.20 37.22
CA VAL A 158 -54.40 42.83 38.62
C VAL A 158 -55.02 44.03 39.34
N PRO A 159 -56.26 43.93 39.87
CA PRO A 159 -56.91 45.04 40.56
C PRO A 159 -56.09 45.55 41.75
N GLY A 160 -56.28 46.78 42.14
CA GLY A 160 -55.75 47.32 43.38
C GLY A 160 -56.48 46.76 44.59
N ALA A 161 -55.83 46.85 45.72
CA ALA A 161 -56.46 46.55 47.02
C ALA A 161 -57.58 47.51 47.32
N THR A 162 -58.66 47.02 47.87
CA THR A 162 -59.82 47.80 48.32
C THR A 162 -59.86 47.82 49.84
N THR A 163 -60.19 48.99 50.38
CA THR A 163 -60.37 49.14 51.84
C THR A 163 -61.81 49.44 52.10
N SER A 164 -62.45 48.68 52.96
CA SER A 164 -63.83 48.90 53.45
C SER A 164 -63.80 49.19 54.92
N ASP A 165 -64.39 50.34 55.30
CA ASP A 165 -64.56 50.68 56.66
C ASP A 165 -65.98 50.28 57.07
N THR A 166 -66.12 49.38 58.05
CA THR A 166 -67.43 48.92 58.59
C THR A 166 -67.83 49.68 59.86
N GLY A 167 -67.08 50.71 60.22
CA GLY A 167 -67.28 51.46 61.45
C GLY A 167 -66.76 50.76 62.70
N ALA A 168 -66.57 49.42 62.65
CA ALA A 168 -66.02 48.63 63.73
C ALA A 168 -64.57 48.22 63.50
N GLN A 169 -64.20 48.05 62.20
CA GLN A 169 -62.85 47.66 61.77
C GLN A 169 -62.62 48.04 60.30
N ILE A 170 -61.38 48.30 59.99
CA ILE A 170 -60.96 48.53 58.61
C ILE A 170 -60.52 47.17 58.04
N ILE A 171 -61.24 46.77 57.01
CA ILE A 171 -60.90 45.50 56.25
C ILE A 171 -60.26 45.89 54.96
N THR A 172 -59.01 45.44 54.73
CA THR A 172 -58.30 45.58 53.45
C THR A 172 -58.31 44.24 52.73
N SER A 173 -58.95 44.22 51.55
CA SER A 173 -58.93 43.06 50.63
C SER A 173 -57.94 43.33 49.54
N ARG A 174 -57.01 42.42 49.35
CA ARG A 174 -56.04 42.49 48.25
C ARG A 174 -56.75 42.27 46.92
N GLY A 175 -56.32 43.02 45.90
CA GLY A 175 -56.71 42.68 44.53
C GLY A 175 -56.06 41.41 44.11
N GLN A 176 -56.74 40.62 43.32
CA GLN A 176 -56.15 39.35 42.77
C GLN A 176 -56.56 39.15 41.34
N ALA A 177 -55.65 38.47 40.58
CA ALA A 177 -55.93 37.99 39.22
C ALA A 177 -55.14 36.71 38.94
N ASN A 178 -55.70 35.86 38.09
CA ASN A 178 -55.04 34.69 37.58
C ASN A 178 -54.41 35.01 36.25
N VAL A 179 -53.17 34.60 36.08
CA VAL A 179 -52.36 34.83 34.88
C VAL A 179 -51.92 33.46 34.31
N PRO A 180 -52.39 33.07 33.15
CA PRO A 180 -51.93 31.88 32.51
C PRO A 180 -50.49 32.10 32.01
N VAL A 181 -49.61 31.16 32.34
CA VAL A 181 -48.17 31.22 32.01
C VAL A 181 -47.68 29.92 31.36
N ILE A 182 -46.70 30.06 30.49
CA ILE A 182 -46.02 28.96 29.87
C ILE A 182 -44.50 29.16 29.97
N ALA A 183 -43.74 28.10 30.18
CA ALA A 183 -42.29 28.20 30.23
C ALA A 183 -41.73 28.64 28.87
N ARG A 184 -40.78 29.56 28.91
CA ARG A 184 -40.12 30.11 27.71
C ARG A 184 -39.30 29.05 26.94
N SER A 185 -38.73 28.10 27.67
CA SER A 185 -37.98 27.01 27.11
C SER A 185 -38.67 25.68 27.40
N PRO A 186 -38.81 24.80 26.40
CA PRO A 186 -39.36 23.47 26.61
C PRO A 186 -38.40 22.56 27.38
N GLY A 187 -38.86 21.40 27.78
CA GLY A 187 -38.10 20.34 28.43
C GLY A 187 -38.51 20.10 29.88
N SER A 188 -38.14 18.96 30.42
CA SER A 188 -38.44 18.54 31.80
C SER A 188 -37.86 19.51 32.84
N GLY A 189 -36.79 20.21 32.52
CA GLY A 189 -36.18 21.24 33.34
C GLY A 189 -37.05 22.50 33.50
N SER A 190 -38.16 22.66 32.75
CA SER A 190 -39.13 23.75 32.90
C SER A 190 -40.18 23.48 33.97
N ASN A 191 -40.28 22.24 34.47
CA ASN A 191 -41.20 21.91 35.58
C ASN A 191 -40.70 22.54 36.88
N VAL A 192 -41.60 23.24 37.59
CA VAL A 192 -41.26 23.87 38.86
C VAL A 192 -42.29 23.51 39.92
N GLU A 193 -41.84 23.49 41.16
CA GLU A 193 -42.71 23.27 42.31
C GLU A 193 -43.60 24.48 42.60
N ALA A 194 -44.58 24.28 43.44
CA ALA A 194 -45.51 25.35 43.85
C ALA A 194 -44.77 26.49 44.51
N ASN A 195 -45.23 27.74 44.25
CA ASN A 195 -44.74 28.94 44.87
C ASN A 195 -43.24 29.22 44.76
N THR A 196 -42.67 28.88 43.60
CA THR A 196 -41.23 29.09 43.31
C THR A 196 -40.94 30.38 42.53
N ILE A 197 -41.96 31.08 42.03
CA ILE A 197 -41.78 32.34 41.31
C ILE A 197 -41.33 33.43 42.32
N ARG A 198 -40.22 34.09 42.02
CA ARG A 198 -39.56 35.10 42.88
C ARG A 198 -39.53 36.46 42.25
N ARG A 199 -39.66 36.59 40.96
CA ARG A 199 -39.55 37.88 40.27
C ARG A 199 -40.48 37.95 39.07
N ILE A 200 -41.03 39.12 38.83
CA ILE A 200 -41.86 39.49 37.70
C ILE A 200 -41.13 40.55 36.88
N VAL A 201 -41.07 40.39 35.55
CA VAL A 201 -40.44 41.35 34.65
C VAL A 201 -41.43 41.70 33.53
N PRO A 202 -42.11 42.78 33.59
CA PRO A 202 -42.99 43.25 32.52
C PRO A 202 -42.17 43.64 31.28
N PRO A 203 -42.70 43.51 30.08
CA PRO A 203 -42.02 43.95 28.87
C PRO A 203 -41.66 45.41 28.89
N GLY A 204 -40.37 45.78 28.84
CA GLY A 204 -39.89 47.15 28.93
C GLY A 204 -40.06 47.82 30.27
N GLY A 205 -40.54 47.09 31.32
CA GLY A 205 -40.78 47.60 32.66
C GLY A 205 -39.66 47.28 33.65
N VAL A 206 -39.78 47.81 34.85
CA VAL A 206 -38.84 47.53 35.96
C VAL A 206 -39.21 46.20 36.61
N PRO A 207 -38.27 45.31 36.85
CA PRO A 207 -38.53 44.07 37.59
C PRO A 207 -38.93 44.32 39.00
N PHE A 208 -39.83 43.48 39.53
CA PHE A 208 -40.23 43.54 40.93
C PHE A 208 -40.32 42.15 41.56
N ASN A 209 -40.15 42.09 42.89
CA ASN A 209 -40.18 40.84 43.62
C ASN A 209 -41.62 40.34 43.81
N ALA A 210 -41.76 39.03 43.78
CA ALA A 210 -43.03 38.30 43.83
C ALA A 210 -43.26 37.57 45.17
N ASP A 211 -42.35 37.70 46.14
CA ASP A 211 -42.31 36.90 47.35
C ASP A 211 -42.59 37.73 48.62
N GLY A 212 -43.08 38.95 48.48
CA GLY A 212 -43.40 39.78 49.61
C GLY A 212 -43.67 41.25 49.27
N GLY A 213 -44.01 42.03 50.24
CA GLY A 213 -44.26 43.46 50.05
C GLY A 213 -45.59 43.75 49.34
N SER A 214 -45.51 44.52 48.24
CA SER A 214 -46.71 45.02 47.53
C SER A 214 -47.37 43.91 46.68
N PHE A 215 -46.59 42.84 46.26
CA PHE A 215 -47.12 41.79 45.44
C PHE A 215 -46.72 40.41 46.01
N ILE A 216 -47.69 39.48 45.99
CA ILE A 216 -47.51 38.10 46.38
C ILE A 216 -47.98 37.22 45.22
N VAL A 217 -47.15 36.26 44.82
CA VAL A 217 -47.46 35.31 43.77
C VAL A 217 -47.64 33.94 44.40
N GLN A 218 -48.74 33.29 44.06
CA GLN A 218 -48.96 31.88 44.40
C GLN A 218 -49.34 31.11 43.19
N HIS A 219 -48.86 29.90 43.11
CA HIS A 219 -49.17 28.99 42.00
C HIS A 219 -49.05 27.53 42.44
N PRO A 220 -49.84 26.64 41.88
CA PRO A 220 -49.60 25.20 41.98
C PRO A 220 -48.30 24.84 41.28
N PRO A 221 -47.86 23.60 41.35
CA PRO A 221 -46.75 23.15 40.49
C PRO A 221 -47.08 23.45 39.04
N LEU A 222 -46.11 24.08 38.31
CA LEU A 222 -46.22 24.30 36.88
C LEU A 222 -45.55 23.12 36.18
N LEU A 223 -46.35 22.32 35.48
CA LEU A 223 -45.96 21.05 34.91
C LEU A 223 -46.25 21.01 33.39
N GLY A 224 -45.82 19.96 32.74
CA GLY A 224 -46.03 19.75 31.30
C GLY A 224 -44.73 19.83 30.48
N GLY A 225 -43.63 20.22 31.14
CA GLY A 225 -42.31 20.08 30.53
C GLY A 225 -41.94 18.62 30.38
N SER A 226 -41.62 18.24 29.16
CA SER A 226 -41.27 16.85 28.82
C SER A 226 -40.11 16.80 27.86
N GLU A 227 -39.49 15.66 27.81
CA GLU A 227 -38.46 15.33 26.83
C GLU A 227 -38.96 14.19 25.93
N GLU A 228 -38.56 14.22 24.69
CA GLU A 228 -38.82 13.17 23.73
C GLU A 228 -37.53 12.45 23.41
N GLU A 229 -37.59 11.15 23.37
CA GLU A 229 -36.48 10.29 22.92
C GLU A 229 -36.41 10.35 21.40
N VAL A 230 -35.31 10.91 20.90
CA VAL A 230 -35.04 10.94 19.45
C VAL A 230 -33.72 10.27 19.16
N ARG A 231 -33.60 9.70 17.99
CA ARG A 231 -32.35 9.21 17.44
C ARG A 231 -31.88 10.17 16.38
N VAL A 232 -30.62 10.58 16.48
CA VAL A 232 -30.03 11.60 15.59
C VAL A 232 -28.76 11.00 14.98
N VAL A 233 -28.58 11.15 13.68
CA VAL A 233 -27.37 10.73 13.00
C VAL A 233 -26.19 11.58 13.48
N LYS A 234 -25.19 10.94 14.09
CA LYS A 234 -23.97 11.58 14.60
C LYS A 234 -22.77 11.21 13.74
N ASP A 235 -21.71 12.02 13.78
CA ASP A 235 -20.41 11.70 13.14
C ASP A 235 -19.84 10.35 13.57
N SER A 236 -20.07 9.95 14.85
CA SER A 236 -19.65 8.65 15.37
C SER A 236 -20.28 7.50 14.60
N ASN A 237 -21.57 7.59 14.28
CA ASN A 237 -22.29 6.57 13.53
C ASN A 237 -21.73 6.43 12.10
N VAL A 238 -21.43 7.57 11.47
CA VAL A 238 -20.84 7.58 10.12
C VAL A 238 -19.43 6.96 10.13
N ARG A 239 -18.60 7.32 11.12
CA ARG A 239 -17.25 6.76 11.25
C ARG A 239 -17.25 5.25 11.47
N GLU A 240 -18.21 4.74 12.21
CA GLU A 240 -18.37 3.30 12.44
C GLU A 240 -18.66 2.54 11.12
N GLN A 241 -19.48 3.14 10.25
CA GLN A 241 -19.86 2.55 8.97
C GLN A 241 -18.84 2.81 7.84
N LEU A 242 -17.91 3.73 8.03
CA LEU A 242 -16.95 4.10 6.97
C LEU A 242 -16.04 2.96 6.57
N GLY A 243 -15.54 2.17 7.54
CA GLY A 243 -14.69 1.01 7.26
C GLY A 243 -15.39 -0.02 6.36
N PRO A 244 -16.56 -0.54 6.75
CA PRO A 244 -17.37 -1.43 5.91
C PRO A 244 -17.73 -0.83 4.54
N ALA A 245 -18.02 0.47 4.48
CA ALA A 245 -18.35 1.15 3.23
C ALA A 245 -17.16 1.17 2.25
N LEU A 246 -15.95 1.50 2.73
CA LEU A 246 -14.73 1.50 1.93
C LEU A 246 -14.33 0.07 1.49
N GLU A 247 -14.56 -0.93 2.34
CA GLU A 247 -14.32 -2.33 1.97
C GLU A 247 -15.26 -2.80 0.85
N GLY A 248 -16.54 -2.45 0.96
CA GLY A 248 -17.51 -2.72 -0.09
C GLY A 248 -17.20 -1.97 -1.39
N LEU A 249 -16.77 -0.72 -1.30
CA LEU A 249 -16.35 0.09 -2.43
C LEU A 249 -15.15 -0.54 -3.17
N ASP A 250 -14.12 -0.99 -2.43
CA ASP A 250 -12.94 -1.65 -3.02
C ASP A 250 -13.31 -2.98 -3.71
N ALA A 251 -14.18 -3.77 -3.08
CA ALA A 251 -14.66 -5.02 -3.67
C ALA A 251 -15.48 -4.80 -4.95
N GLU A 252 -16.32 -3.77 -4.96
CA GLU A 252 -17.10 -3.39 -6.14
C GLU A 252 -16.21 -2.88 -7.27
N ALA A 253 -15.22 -2.03 -6.94
CA ALA A 253 -14.25 -1.51 -7.88
C ALA A 253 -13.48 -2.62 -8.59
N ARG A 254 -13.01 -3.62 -7.83
CA ARG A 254 -12.34 -4.81 -8.40
C ARG A 254 -13.24 -5.56 -9.36
N ARG A 255 -14.49 -5.82 -8.98
CA ARG A 255 -15.45 -6.51 -9.85
C ARG A 255 -15.71 -5.74 -11.16
N GLN A 256 -15.85 -4.42 -11.08
CA GLN A 256 -16.07 -3.60 -12.26
C GLN A 256 -14.84 -3.53 -13.17
N LEU A 257 -13.64 -3.36 -12.59
CA LEU A 257 -12.39 -3.35 -13.35
C LEU A 257 -12.14 -4.71 -14.02
N ASP A 258 -12.35 -5.82 -13.31
CA ASP A 258 -12.25 -7.17 -13.87
C ASP A 258 -13.24 -7.38 -15.03
N GLY A 259 -14.48 -6.90 -14.87
CA GLY A 259 -15.47 -6.93 -15.93
C GLY A 259 -15.07 -6.12 -17.16
N LEU A 260 -14.53 -4.91 -16.96
CA LEU A 260 -14.02 -4.06 -18.05
C LEU A 260 -12.82 -4.69 -18.76
N ALA A 261 -11.92 -5.30 -18.01
CA ALA A 261 -10.76 -6.01 -18.56
C ALA A 261 -11.20 -7.23 -19.37
N ALA A 262 -12.06 -8.08 -18.81
CA ALA A 262 -12.57 -9.27 -19.47
C ALA A 262 -13.28 -8.95 -20.80
N ALA A 263 -14.06 -7.87 -20.84
CA ALA A 263 -14.72 -7.40 -22.06
C ALA A 263 -13.74 -7.03 -23.20
N ARG A 264 -12.47 -6.79 -22.86
CA ARG A 264 -11.38 -6.44 -23.79
C ARG A 264 -10.36 -7.57 -23.98
N GLY A 265 -10.61 -8.74 -23.40
CA GLY A 265 -9.67 -9.88 -23.43
C GLY A 265 -8.43 -9.68 -22.58
N LEU A 266 -8.52 -8.82 -21.57
CA LEU A 266 -7.45 -8.47 -20.64
C LEU A 266 -7.73 -9.05 -19.25
N THR A 267 -6.70 -9.03 -18.40
CA THR A 267 -6.79 -9.29 -16.97
C THR A 267 -6.20 -8.13 -16.20
N ILE A 268 -6.81 -7.76 -15.08
CA ILE A 268 -6.25 -6.71 -14.20
C ILE A 268 -5.13 -7.30 -13.34
N ASP A 269 -4.00 -6.61 -13.28
CA ASP A 269 -3.03 -6.88 -12.23
C ASP A 269 -3.48 -6.19 -10.92
N PRO A 270 -3.83 -6.96 -9.86
CA PRO A 270 -4.38 -6.38 -8.62
C PRO A 270 -3.44 -5.35 -7.94
N ARG A 271 -2.13 -5.43 -8.21
CA ARG A 271 -1.13 -4.50 -7.65
C ARG A 271 -1.21 -3.12 -8.28
N THR A 272 -1.85 -3.00 -9.45
CA THR A 272 -2.03 -1.74 -10.16
C THR A 272 -3.31 -1.00 -9.80
N ILE A 273 -4.20 -1.61 -9.02
CA ILE A 273 -5.45 -0.96 -8.64
C ILE A 273 -5.16 0.23 -7.73
N ARG A 274 -5.68 1.41 -8.11
CA ARG A 274 -5.57 2.67 -7.38
C ARG A 274 -6.94 3.38 -7.35
N PRO A 275 -7.25 4.11 -6.25
CA PRO A 275 -6.46 4.20 -5.02
C PRO A 275 -6.48 2.89 -4.25
N ARG A 276 -5.49 2.66 -3.38
CA ARG A 276 -5.54 1.58 -2.40
C ARG A 276 -6.41 2.00 -1.21
N ARG A 277 -6.98 1.03 -0.51
CA ARG A 277 -7.78 1.30 0.69
C ARG A 277 -7.07 2.21 1.69
N ALA A 278 -5.80 1.96 1.97
CA ALA A 278 -5.01 2.82 2.87
C ALA A 278 -4.84 4.26 2.36
N GLU A 279 -4.85 4.46 1.06
CA GLU A 279 -4.80 5.78 0.43
C GLU A 279 -6.13 6.52 0.60
N LEU A 280 -7.27 5.80 0.48
CA LEU A 280 -8.59 6.35 0.74
C LEU A 280 -8.77 6.74 2.22
N GLU A 281 -8.33 5.89 3.14
CA GLU A 281 -8.43 6.15 4.58
C GLU A 281 -7.60 7.38 5.03
N GLN A 282 -6.50 7.67 4.35
CA GLN A 282 -5.61 8.80 4.69
C GLN A 282 -5.98 10.10 4.01
N LEU A 283 -6.68 10.07 2.89
CA LEU A 283 -6.66 11.20 1.98
C LEU A 283 -7.96 11.60 1.40
N GLN A 284 -9.02 11.63 1.88
CA GLN A 284 -9.96 12.51 1.18
C GLN A 284 -10.13 12.20 -0.36
N GLY A 285 -9.68 11.07 -0.81
CA GLY A 285 -9.78 10.66 -2.22
C GLY A 285 -11.14 10.06 -2.59
N PHE A 286 -12.13 10.22 -1.72
CA PHE A 286 -13.49 9.76 -1.95
C PHE A 286 -14.51 10.79 -1.47
N ASP A 287 -15.63 10.83 -2.14
CA ASP A 287 -16.81 11.58 -1.72
C ASP A 287 -17.74 10.68 -0.91
N TYR A 288 -18.45 11.27 0.04
CA TYR A 288 -19.48 10.55 0.75
C TYR A 288 -20.74 11.37 0.98
N ALA A 289 -21.88 10.71 1.01
CA ALA A 289 -23.17 11.27 1.32
C ALA A 289 -23.86 10.45 2.39
N VAL A 290 -24.52 11.14 3.31
CA VAL A 290 -25.27 10.53 4.42
C VAL A 290 -26.74 10.93 4.31
N GLN A 291 -27.64 9.95 4.38
CA GLN A 291 -29.08 10.19 4.35
C GLN A 291 -29.79 9.37 5.43
N PRO A 292 -30.55 10.02 6.35
CA PRO A 292 -30.65 11.48 6.53
C PRO A 292 -29.32 12.11 6.93
N ALA A 293 -29.18 13.42 6.72
CA ALA A 293 -27.92 14.13 6.99
C ALA A 293 -27.56 14.10 8.49
N ILE A 294 -26.26 14.26 8.78
CA ILE A 294 -25.76 14.37 10.15
C ILE A 294 -26.51 15.50 10.89
N GLY A 295 -26.96 15.22 12.11
CA GLY A 295 -27.76 16.13 12.92
C GLY A 295 -29.27 16.02 12.69
N GLN A 296 -29.72 15.28 11.70
CA GLN A 296 -31.16 15.07 11.48
C GLN A 296 -31.70 13.94 12.35
N THR A 297 -32.96 14.12 12.77
CA THR A 297 -33.70 13.14 13.55
C THR A 297 -34.19 12.01 12.62
N LEU A 298 -34.08 10.80 13.11
CA LEU A 298 -34.54 9.59 12.45
C LEU A 298 -35.98 9.24 12.87
N ASP A 299 -36.68 8.54 11.99
CA ASP A 299 -37.95 7.94 12.33
C ASP A 299 -37.76 6.91 13.45
N PRO A 300 -38.46 7.04 14.60
CA PRO A 300 -38.34 6.08 15.68
C PRO A 300 -38.67 4.64 15.27
N ALA A 301 -39.53 4.44 14.27
CA ALA A 301 -39.88 3.12 13.73
C ALA A 301 -38.80 2.51 12.84
N SER A 302 -37.92 3.36 12.25
CA SER A 302 -36.84 2.93 11.36
C SER A 302 -35.58 3.78 11.59
N PRO A 303 -34.83 3.56 12.67
CA PRO A 303 -33.71 4.39 13.07
C PRO A 303 -32.44 4.09 12.25
N ARG A 304 -32.60 4.09 10.92
CA ARG A 304 -31.53 3.75 9.96
C ARG A 304 -31.13 4.97 9.17
N PHE A 305 -29.85 4.97 8.80
CA PHE A 305 -29.29 5.92 7.85
C PHE A 305 -28.51 5.17 6.77
N SER A 306 -28.34 5.77 5.61
CA SER A 306 -27.48 5.25 4.55
C SER A 306 -26.23 6.11 4.42
N LEU A 307 -25.08 5.45 4.26
CA LEU A 307 -23.80 6.05 3.92
C LEU A 307 -23.42 5.59 2.53
N THR A 308 -23.40 6.49 1.57
CA THR A 308 -22.88 6.22 0.22
C THR A 308 -21.49 6.81 0.10
N VAL A 309 -20.52 5.99 -0.30
CA VAL A 309 -19.14 6.39 -0.61
C VAL A 309 -18.89 6.23 -2.10
N GLN A 310 -18.12 7.14 -2.69
CA GLN A 310 -17.85 7.16 -4.12
C GLN A 310 -16.39 7.51 -4.39
N ALA A 311 -15.74 6.80 -5.31
CA ALA A 311 -14.38 7.10 -5.75
C ALA A 311 -14.15 6.63 -7.19
N THR A 312 -13.16 7.25 -7.83
CA THR A 312 -12.67 6.81 -9.15
C THR A 312 -11.51 5.85 -8.96
N TYR A 313 -11.64 4.65 -9.51
CA TYR A 313 -10.60 3.63 -9.50
C TYR A 313 -9.96 3.49 -10.87
N SER A 314 -8.68 3.17 -10.87
CA SER A 314 -7.93 2.79 -12.07
C SER A 314 -7.15 1.50 -11.84
N GLY A 315 -6.86 0.80 -12.92
CA GLY A 315 -6.05 -0.41 -12.91
C GLY A 315 -5.47 -0.67 -14.30
N LEU A 316 -4.40 -1.45 -14.35
CA LEU A 316 -3.73 -1.78 -15.60
C LEU A 316 -4.20 -3.16 -16.08
N GLY A 317 -4.92 -3.18 -17.20
CA GLY A 317 -5.31 -4.39 -17.90
C GLY A 317 -4.18 -4.88 -18.80
N VAL A 318 -3.76 -6.13 -18.62
CA VAL A 318 -2.69 -6.76 -19.40
C VAL A 318 -3.22 -8.02 -20.12
N PRO A 319 -2.65 -8.41 -21.26
CA PRO A 319 -3.04 -9.67 -21.92
C PRO A 319 -2.76 -10.86 -21.01
N ALA A 320 -3.72 -11.76 -20.84
CA ALA A 320 -3.57 -12.94 -19.99
C ALA A 320 -2.39 -13.84 -20.43
N SER A 321 -2.11 -13.90 -21.74
CA SER A 321 -0.99 -14.64 -22.31
C SER A 321 0.38 -14.03 -22.02
N ASN A 322 0.44 -12.74 -21.72
CA ASN A 322 1.66 -11.96 -21.53
C ASN A 322 1.56 -11.03 -20.29
N PRO A 323 1.61 -11.58 -19.08
CA PRO A 323 1.50 -10.82 -17.85
C PRO A 323 2.66 -9.82 -17.69
N LEU A 324 2.45 -8.79 -16.87
CA LEU A 324 3.36 -7.66 -16.69
C LEU A 324 4.81 -8.10 -16.39
N GLU A 325 5.00 -9.08 -15.51
CA GLU A 325 6.31 -9.58 -15.13
C GLU A 325 7.12 -10.16 -16.30
N ARG A 326 6.45 -10.75 -17.29
CA ARG A 326 7.13 -11.27 -18.47
C ARG A 326 7.54 -10.18 -19.44
N GLN A 327 6.83 -9.07 -19.44
CA GLN A 327 7.08 -7.97 -20.36
C GLN A 327 8.21 -7.05 -19.87
N LEU A 328 8.29 -6.81 -18.55
CA LEU A 328 9.18 -5.80 -17.97
C LEU A 328 10.67 -6.05 -18.27
N GLY A 329 11.13 -7.29 -18.18
CA GLY A 329 12.54 -7.62 -18.44
C GLY A 329 12.97 -7.29 -19.89
N PRO A 330 12.29 -7.82 -20.90
CA PRO A 330 12.57 -7.50 -22.31
C PRO A 330 12.45 -5.99 -22.63
N VAL A 331 11.40 -5.34 -22.14
CA VAL A 331 11.19 -3.90 -22.36
C VAL A 331 12.29 -3.06 -21.72
N LEU A 332 12.70 -3.38 -20.49
CA LEU A 332 13.81 -2.70 -19.82
C LEU A 332 15.12 -2.87 -20.60
N THR A 333 15.39 -4.09 -21.08
CA THR A 333 16.57 -4.39 -21.89
C THR A 333 16.61 -3.53 -23.14
N GLU A 334 15.52 -3.48 -23.89
CA GLU A 334 15.44 -2.72 -25.14
C GLU A 334 15.57 -1.21 -24.90
N GLN A 335 14.95 -0.67 -23.86
CA GLN A 335 15.11 0.74 -23.49
C GLN A 335 16.54 1.09 -23.13
N LEU A 336 17.23 0.22 -22.39
CA LEU A 336 18.62 0.45 -22.01
C LEU A 336 19.58 0.35 -23.18
N LEU A 337 19.29 -0.55 -24.15
CA LEU A 337 20.02 -0.63 -25.42
C LEU A 337 19.85 0.64 -26.24
N GLN A 338 18.62 1.13 -26.38
CA GLN A 338 18.35 2.38 -27.11
C GLN A 338 18.95 3.61 -26.43
N ALA A 339 18.99 3.61 -25.09
CA ALA A 339 19.63 4.67 -24.31
C ALA A 339 21.18 4.57 -24.31
N GLY A 340 21.77 3.53 -24.92
CA GLY A 340 23.21 3.29 -24.91
C GLY A 340 23.82 2.96 -23.55
N ARG A 341 22.97 2.57 -22.58
CA ARG A 341 23.42 2.17 -21.22
C ARG A 341 23.97 0.76 -21.16
N ILE A 342 23.56 -0.09 -22.08
CA ILE A 342 24.11 -1.41 -22.35
C ILE A 342 24.40 -1.52 -23.83
N VAL A 343 25.40 -2.31 -24.21
CA VAL A 343 25.80 -2.55 -25.60
C VAL A 343 25.63 -4.05 -25.90
N PRO A 344 25.16 -4.44 -27.11
CA PRO A 344 25.12 -5.85 -27.50
C PRO A 344 26.50 -6.48 -27.35
N GLY A 345 26.58 -7.61 -26.60
CA GLY A 345 27.85 -8.26 -26.28
C GLY A 345 28.57 -7.73 -25.04
N ASP A 346 28.09 -6.66 -24.42
CA ASP A 346 28.51 -6.28 -23.07
C ASP A 346 28.03 -7.35 -22.10
N CYS A 347 28.96 -7.98 -21.38
CA CYS A 347 28.62 -9.02 -20.39
C CYS A 347 27.92 -8.43 -19.16
N ARG A 348 26.92 -7.59 -19.40
CA ARG A 348 26.07 -6.93 -18.43
C ARG A 348 24.61 -7.16 -18.81
N ALA A 349 23.82 -7.64 -17.87
CA ALA A 349 22.40 -7.88 -18.08
C ALA A 349 21.57 -7.02 -17.13
N PRO A 350 20.52 -6.36 -17.62
CA PRO A 350 19.56 -5.69 -16.77
C PRO A 350 18.64 -6.72 -16.13
N SER A 351 18.29 -6.48 -14.89
CA SER A 351 17.27 -7.23 -14.15
C SER A 351 16.30 -6.30 -13.48
N VAL A 352 15.01 -6.67 -13.49
CA VAL A 352 13.95 -5.95 -12.78
C VAL A 352 13.99 -6.39 -11.33
N THR A 353 14.14 -5.43 -10.40
CA THR A 353 14.08 -5.68 -8.96
C THR A 353 12.75 -5.31 -8.36
N GLY A 354 12.00 -4.42 -9.00
CA GLY A 354 10.68 -4.00 -8.59
C GLY A 354 9.98 -3.17 -9.65
N TRP A 355 8.71 -2.89 -9.40
CA TRP A 355 7.96 -1.93 -10.21
C TRP A 355 6.80 -1.35 -9.39
N SER A 356 6.31 -0.20 -9.79
CA SER A 356 5.17 0.45 -9.18
C SER A 356 4.28 1.11 -10.23
N TRP A 357 3.01 1.25 -9.91
CA TRP A 357 2.02 1.95 -10.69
C TRP A 357 1.40 3.06 -9.85
N ASP A 358 1.45 4.30 -10.32
CA ASP A 358 0.91 5.47 -9.61
C ASP A 358 -0.53 5.85 -10.01
N GLY A 359 -1.11 5.14 -10.96
CA GLY A 359 -2.43 5.41 -11.54
C GLY A 359 -2.34 5.98 -12.97
N GLU A 360 -1.16 6.44 -13.39
CA GLU A 360 -0.90 7.01 -14.70
C GLU A 360 0.37 6.46 -15.35
N ARG A 361 1.41 6.17 -14.56
CA ARG A 361 2.72 5.77 -15.03
C ARG A 361 3.19 4.48 -14.39
N LEU A 362 3.80 3.64 -15.21
CA LEU A 362 4.50 2.44 -14.77
C LEU A 362 5.97 2.80 -14.56
N LEU A 363 6.43 2.65 -13.32
CA LEU A 363 7.81 2.91 -12.91
C LEU A 363 8.48 1.58 -12.60
N VAL A 364 9.69 1.36 -13.12
CA VAL A 364 10.44 0.12 -12.94
C VAL A 364 11.74 0.42 -12.21
N ASP A 365 11.99 -0.37 -11.18
CA ASP A 365 13.26 -0.43 -10.48
C ASP A 365 14.04 -1.66 -10.97
N GLY A 366 15.33 -1.51 -11.13
CA GLY A 366 16.17 -2.58 -11.63
C GLY A 366 17.63 -2.36 -11.33
N GLN A 367 18.44 -3.19 -11.90
CA GLN A 367 19.89 -3.08 -11.86
C GLN A 367 20.52 -3.65 -13.13
N ILE A 368 21.64 -3.10 -13.55
CA ILE A 368 22.49 -3.65 -14.58
C ILE A 368 23.64 -4.33 -13.85
N ALA A 369 23.71 -5.65 -13.93
CA ALA A 369 24.72 -6.46 -13.25
C ALA A 369 25.54 -7.25 -14.27
N PRO A 370 26.74 -7.74 -13.89
CA PRO A 370 27.52 -8.65 -14.74
C PRO A 370 26.68 -9.89 -15.09
N ASP A 371 26.63 -10.23 -16.37
CA ASP A 371 25.98 -11.45 -16.86
C ASP A 371 26.98 -12.60 -16.87
N THR A 372 26.86 -13.51 -15.92
CA THR A 372 27.68 -14.71 -15.82
C THR A 372 27.03 -15.94 -16.46
N GLN A 373 25.84 -15.80 -17.03
CA GLN A 373 25.06 -16.94 -17.55
C GLN A 373 25.08 -17.05 -19.07
N SER A 374 25.25 -15.93 -19.76
CA SER A 374 25.28 -15.94 -21.22
C SER A 374 26.53 -16.63 -21.76
N PRO A 375 26.42 -17.43 -22.84
CA PRO A 375 27.58 -18.00 -23.53
C PRO A 375 28.55 -16.86 -23.93
N GLY A 376 29.82 -16.99 -23.56
CA GLY A 376 30.87 -15.98 -23.78
C GLY A 376 31.02 -14.98 -22.63
N CYS A 377 30.08 -14.96 -21.64
CA CYS A 377 30.15 -14.16 -20.45
C CYS A 377 30.48 -14.95 -19.16
N GLN A 378 30.64 -16.25 -19.29
CA GLN A 378 31.12 -17.13 -18.22
C GLN A 378 32.60 -16.89 -18.03
N GLY A 379 33.04 -16.38 -16.93
CA GLY A 379 34.37 -15.98 -16.47
C GLY A 379 35.65 -16.61 -17.00
N GLY A 380 35.69 -17.16 -18.22
CA GLY A 380 36.83 -17.75 -18.91
C GLY A 380 36.93 -17.27 -20.35
N LEU A 381 38.09 -17.44 -20.95
CA LEU A 381 38.30 -17.23 -22.37
C LEU A 381 37.60 -18.34 -23.14
N ASP A 382 36.71 -18.00 -24.07
CA ASP A 382 36.10 -19.01 -24.93
C ASP A 382 37.14 -19.68 -25.87
N ALA A 383 36.78 -20.82 -26.45
CA ALA A 383 37.65 -21.54 -27.34
C ALA A 383 38.05 -20.71 -28.57
N ALA A 384 37.20 -19.77 -29.00
CA ALA A 384 37.47 -18.89 -30.12
C ALA A 384 38.52 -17.82 -29.77
N ALA A 385 38.39 -17.20 -28.56
CA ALA A 385 39.39 -16.26 -28.06
C ALA A 385 40.74 -16.92 -27.83
N LEU A 386 40.78 -18.14 -27.25
CA LEU A 386 42.01 -18.93 -27.12
C LEU A 386 42.63 -19.27 -28.46
N ALA A 387 41.82 -19.60 -29.49
CA ALA A 387 42.29 -19.85 -30.83
C ALA A 387 42.88 -18.57 -31.48
N GLN A 388 42.27 -17.41 -31.27
CA GLN A 388 42.80 -16.14 -31.75
C GLN A 388 44.12 -15.76 -31.07
N VAL A 389 44.23 -15.97 -29.76
CA VAL A 389 45.49 -15.78 -29.02
C VAL A 389 46.58 -16.69 -29.59
N ARG A 390 46.27 -17.98 -29.81
CA ARG A 390 47.21 -18.95 -30.39
C ARG A 390 47.71 -18.52 -31.78
N GLU A 391 46.79 -18.09 -32.63
CA GLU A 391 47.15 -17.62 -33.97
C GLU A 391 47.97 -16.31 -33.90
N ALA A 392 47.63 -15.41 -32.95
CA ALA A 392 48.34 -14.16 -32.75
C ALA A 392 49.80 -14.33 -32.34
N VAL A 393 50.16 -15.42 -31.65
CA VAL A 393 51.53 -15.63 -31.13
C VAL A 393 52.34 -16.67 -31.88
N ARG A 394 51.70 -17.52 -32.68
CA ARG A 394 52.34 -18.66 -33.38
C ARG A 394 53.46 -18.22 -34.32
N GLY A 395 54.66 -18.76 -34.13
CA GLY A 395 55.84 -18.55 -34.98
C GLY A 395 56.42 -17.14 -34.94
N LYS A 396 55.90 -16.26 -34.06
CA LYS A 396 56.35 -14.85 -33.95
C LYS A 396 57.53 -14.71 -33.01
N THR A 397 58.30 -13.65 -33.22
CA THR A 397 59.27 -13.20 -32.21
C THR A 397 58.54 -12.72 -30.96
N ARG A 398 59.22 -12.65 -29.84
CA ARG A 398 58.65 -12.18 -28.60
C ARG A 398 58.03 -10.78 -28.73
N GLU A 399 58.71 -9.88 -29.41
CA GLU A 399 58.25 -8.50 -29.65
C GLU A 399 57.00 -8.46 -30.53
N GLU A 400 56.97 -9.25 -31.61
CA GLU A 400 55.82 -9.33 -32.50
C GLU A 400 54.60 -10.00 -31.80
N ALA A 401 54.83 -10.99 -30.96
CA ALA A 401 53.79 -11.62 -30.16
C ALA A 401 53.24 -10.69 -29.11
N GLN A 402 54.12 -9.92 -28.45
CA GLN A 402 53.72 -8.89 -27.49
C GLN A 402 52.84 -7.85 -28.16
N ALA A 403 53.24 -7.29 -29.30
CA ALA A 403 52.46 -6.30 -30.03
C ALA A 403 51.07 -6.86 -30.47
N ALA A 404 51.03 -8.14 -30.87
CA ALA A 404 49.79 -8.79 -31.24
C ALA A 404 48.85 -9.03 -30.02
N LEU A 405 49.40 -9.40 -28.89
CA LEU A 405 48.64 -9.59 -27.65
C LEU A 405 48.17 -8.26 -27.07
N ASP A 406 48.99 -7.20 -27.15
CA ASP A 406 48.58 -5.83 -26.75
C ASP A 406 47.39 -5.36 -27.60
N ALA A 407 47.35 -5.70 -28.87
CA ALA A 407 46.18 -5.40 -29.72
C ALA A 407 44.93 -6.18 -29.29
N LEU A 408 45.05 -7.41 -28.83
CA LEU A 408 43.94 -8.22 -28.32
C LEU A 408 43.46 -7.68 -26.94
N VAL A 409 44.38 -7.19 -26.11
CA VAL A 409 44.04 -6.48 -24.85
C VAL A 409 43.26 -5.19 -25.18
N ALA A 410 43.76 -4.40 -26.13
CA ALA A 410 43.08 -3.16 -26.55
C ALA A 410 41.69 -3.42 -27.18
N GLN A 411 41.47 -4.59 -27.77
CA GLN A 411 40.16 -5.03 -28.28
C GLN A 411 39.26 -5.61 -27.18
N GLY A 412 39.76 -5.76 -25.95
CA GLY A 412 39.01 -6.35 -24.84
C GLY A 412 38.81 -7.87 -24.94
N LEU A 413 39.50 -8.54 -25.81
CA LEU A 413 39.42 -10.00 -26.00
C LEU A 413 40.12 -10.77 -24.88
N ILE A 414 41.21 -10.20 -24.33
CA ILE A 414 41.94 -10.71 -23.18
C ILE A 414 42.21 -9.57 -22.19
N GLY A 415 42.32 -9.86 -20.89
CA GLY A 415 42.60 -8.86 -19.86
C GLY A 415 44.08 -8.62 -19.62
N GLY A 416 44.90 -9.58 -19.98
CA GLY A 416 46.34 -9.52 -19.84
C GLY A 416 47.00 -10.82 -20.32
N TYR A 417 48.32 -10.82 -20.31
CA TYR A 417 49.07 -12.02 -20.72
C TYR A 417 50.43 -12.08 -20.05
N THR A 418 51.01 -13.28 -20.02
CA THR A 418 52.39 -13.53 -19.63
C THR A 418 53.06 -14.34 -20.73
N LEU A 419 54.11 -13.77 -21.35
CA LEU A 419 54.93 -14.43 -22.35
C LEU A 419 56.16 -15.07 -21.71
N PRO A 420 56.52 -16.29 -22.12
CA PRO A 420 57.75 -16.93 -21.70
C PRO A 420 58.99 -16.21 -22.23
N GLU A 421 60.14 -16.43 -21.55
CA GLU A 421 61.40 -15.82 -21.93
C GLU A 421 62.08 -16.61 -23.05
N VAL A 422 61.41 -16.65 -24.23
CA VAL A 422 61.95 -17.26 -25.43
C VAL A 422 62.08 -16.23 -26.53
N PRO A 423 63.15 -16.28 -27.38
CA PRO A 423 63.35 -15.26 -28.40
C PRO A 423 62.31 -15.36 -29.54
N ARG A 424 61.77 -16.57 -29.76
CA ARG A 424 60.71 -16.83 -30.74
C ARG A 424 59.78 -17.93 -30.25
N LEU A 425 58.49 -17.74 -30.44
CA LEU A 425 57.45 -18.70 -30.11
C LEU A 425 57.39 -19.85 -31.14
N PRO A 426 56.97 -21.05 -30.72
CA PRO A 426 56.89 -22.21 -31.64
C PRO A 426 55.94 -21.99 -32.80
N GLU A 427 56.29 -22.56 -33.95
CA GLU A 427 55.44 -22.60 -35.16
C GLU A 427 54.38 -23.70 -35.12
N TRP A 428 54.64 -24.74 -34.30
CA TRP A 428 53.82 -25.94 -34.25
C TRP A 428 52.82 -25.89 -33.07
N ASP A 429 51.53 -26.15 -33.34
CA ASP A 429 50.46 -26.11 -32.33
C ASP A 429 50.70 -27.04 -31.14
N TRP A 430 51.35 -28.18 -31.31
CA TRP A 430 51.61 -29.12 -30.23
C TRP A 430 52.70 -28.66 -29.25
N GLN A 431 53.50 -27.67 -29.63
CA GLN A 431 54.54 -27.05 -28.80
C GLN A 431 54.05 -25.79 -28.10
N LEU A 432 52.92 -25.21 -28.54
CA LEU A 432 52.36 -23.99 -28.01
C LEU A 432 51.08 -24.29 -27.21
N THR A 433 51.16 -24.14 -25.91
CA THR A 433 50.00 -24.22 -25.02
C THR A 433 49.57 -22.81 -24.66
N VAL A 434 48.29 -22.51 -24.81
CA VAL A 434 47.69 -21.28 -24.31
C VAL A 434 46.79 -21.69 -23.14
N GLU A 435 47.09 -21.20 -21.96
CA GLU A 435 46.38 -21.46 -20.70
C GLU A 435 45.81 -20.15 -20.16
N GLU A 436 44.68 -20.29 -19.47
CA GLU A 436 44.01 -19.22 -18.75
C GLU A 436 44.55 -19.10 -17.33
#